data_9f44a2579231bdb3cacef33c5a57a302
#
_entry.id   9f44a2579231bdb3cacef33c5a57a302
#
_cell.length_a   1.000
_cell.length_b   1.000
_cell.length_c   1.000
_cell.angle_alpha   90.00
_cell.angle_beta   90.00
_cell.angle_gamma   90.00
#
_symmetry.space_group_name_H-M   'P 1'
#
loop_
_entity.id
_entity.type
_entity.pdbx_description
1 polymer ?
#
loop_
_entity_poly.entity_id
_entity_poly.type
_entity_poly.pdbx_seq_one_letter_code
_entity_poly.pdbx_strand_id
1 'polypeptide(L)'
;MIIPDQNGKQDTGHARLGDMSRIISQIQNNLILDSLKYFPDFTYDQSPYANMDFPEIGNIDLLSIVEQPNKNSSPETLSELKYISRLTTNRSKEDIDLIYLVDEDPILLFYPLIKDLNLKFDEQLFRTTYHTCLIAIVDHLKYFYNRARPFQIAELLNINIDRIITKTHHTPSYPSGHTIYAALIAEFLIDQHPEHKSKIESITERAGLGRVLQGIHYPSDNKASIQIAKTIFPNLKQYFTKER
;
A
#
# COMPACT_ATOMS: atom_id res chain seq x y z
N MET A 1 -10.94 -68.37 -0.27
CA MET A 1 -10.06 -68.42 -1.43
C MET A 1 -9.80 -66.95 -1.82
N ILE A 2 -8.70 -66.41 -1.34
CA ILE A 2 -8.31 -65.00 -1.52
C ILE A 2 -7.32 -64.96 -2.69
N ILE A 3 -7.67 -64.28 -3.76
CA ILE A 3 -6.82 -64.06 -4.91
C ILE A 3 -5.88 -62.92 -4.60
N PRO A 4 -4.52 -63.07 -4.65
CA PRO A 4 -3.62 -61.94 -4.47
C PRO A 4 -3.55 -61.14 -5.77
N ASP A 5 -3.73 -59.81 -5.64
CA ASP A 5 -3.48 -58.87 -6.70
C ASP A 5 -1.97 -58.75 -6.92
N GLN A 6 -1.51 -59.07 -8.13
CA GLN A 6 -0.14 -58.99 -8.55
C GLN A 6 0.14 -57.60 -9.12
N ASN A 7 0.35 -56.63 -8.25
CA ASN A 7 1.10 -55.44 -8.60
C ASN A 7 1.84 -54.90 -7.35
N GLY A 8 2.89 -55.61 -6.96
CA GLY A 8 3.81 -55.21 -5.94
C GLY A 8 4.60 -53.94 -6.31
N LYS A 9 4.00 -52.82 -6.18
CA LYS A 9 4.75 -51.57 -5.93
C LYS A 9 4.83 -51.41 -4.42
N GLN A 10 5.97 -51.80 -3.85
CA GLN A 10 6.37 -51.35 -2.53
C GLN A 10 6.33 -49.83 -2.54
N ASP A 11 5.37 -49.27 -1.84
CA ASP A 11 5.32 -47.84 -1.48
C ASP A 11 6.54 -47.56 -0.59
N THR A 12 7.65 -47.25 -1.23
CA THR A 12 8.91 -47.04 -0.54
C THR A 12 8.77 -45.73 0.22
N GLY A 13 8.84 -45.77 1.56
CA GLY A 13 8.78 -44.59 2.45
C GLY A 13 9.73 -43.44 2.13
N HIS A 14 10.59 -43.63 1.12
CA HIS A 14 11.47 -42.58 0.60
C HIS A 14 10.73 -41.47 -0.13
N ALA A 15 9.61 -41.71 -0.80
CA ALA A 15 8.81 -40.66 -1.44
C ALA A 15 8.17 -39.75 -0.37
N ARG A 16 7.66 -40.33 0.73
CA ARG A 16 7.05 -39.61 1.84
C ARG A 16 8.08 -38.77 2.61
N LEU A 17 9.32 -39.24 2.82
CA LEU A 17 10.39 -38.50 3.47
C LEU A 17 10.86 -37.30 2.63
N GLY A 18 10.97 -37.46 1.31
CA GLY A 18 11.30 -36.38 0.39
C GLY A 18 10.23 -35.31 0.38
N ASP A 19 8.95 -35.68 0.39
CA ASP A 19 7.82 -34.76 0.45
C ASP A 19 7.79 -33.99 1.80
N MET A 20 8.02 -34.68 2.92
CA MET A 20 8.08 -34.06 4.25
C MET A 20 9.22 -33.06 4.36
N SER A 21 10.41 -33.41 3.87
CA SER A 21 11.57 -32.49 3.86
C SER A 21 11.28 -31.23 3.04
N ARG A 22 10.64 -31.39 1.89
CA ARG A 22 10.22 -30.25 1.03
C ARG A 22 9.19 -29.36 1.71
N ILE A 23 8.19 -29.97 2.38
CA ILE A 23 7.18 -29.23 3.15
C ILE A 23 7.83 -28.46 4.30
N ILE A 24 8.73 -29.08 5.05
CA ILE A 24 9.44 -28.43 6.17
C ILE A 24 10.26 -27.25 5.64
N SER A 25 11.01 -27.40 4.56
CA SER A 25 11.77 -26.32 3.94
C SER A 25 10.87 -25.19 3.47
N GLN A 26 9.70 -25.50 2.89
CA GLN A 26 8.73 -24.48 2.48
C GLN A 26 8.16 -23.71 3.68
N ILE A 27 7.82 -24.40 4.77
CA ILE A 27 7.34 -23.76 6.00
C ILE A 27 8.42 -22.85 6.60
N GLN A 28 9.67 -23.28 6.66
CA GLN A 28 10.78 -22.49 7.16
C GLN A 28 11.01 -21.23 6.32
N ASN A 29 10.98 -21.36 4.99
CA ASN A 29 11.10 -20.24 4.07
C ASN A 29 9.95 -19.23 4.26
N ASN A 30 8.72 -19.71 4.42
CA ASN A 30 7.56 -18.86 4.66
C ASN A 30 7.69 -18.10 6.01
N LEU A 31 8.15 -18.77 7.07
CA LEU A 31 8.39 -18.13 8.37
C LEU A 31 9.44 -17.03 8.28
N ILE A 32 10.52 -17.26 7.53
CA ILE A 32 11.56 -16.26 7.29
C ILE A 32 10.97 -15.05 6.54
N LEU A 33 10.22 -15.29 5.46
CA LEU A 33 9.58 -14.22 4.70
C LEU A 33 8.61 -13.42 5.57
N ASP A 34 7.77 -14.08 6.38
CA ASP A 34 6.75 -13.44 7.20
C ASP A 34 7.35 -12.66 8.39
N SER A 35 8.57 -13.01 8.82
CA SER A 35 9.29 -12.26 9.85
C SER A 35 9.88 -10.94 9.36
N LEU A 36 10.01 -10.75 8.04
CA LEU A 36 10.60 -9.54 7.49
C LEU A 36 9.68 -8.35 7.68
N LYS A 37 10.28 -7.29 8.19
CA LYS A 37 9.68 -5.99 8.38
C LYS A 37 10.52 -4.93 7.66
N TYR A 38 9.95 -3.76 7.43
CA TYR A 38 10.71 -2.65 6.85
C TYR A 38 11.88 -2.25 7.77
N PHE A 39 11.59 -2.13 9.07
CA PHE A 39 12.58 -1.94 10.13
C PHE A 39 12.59 -3.19 11.02
N PRO A 40 13.57 -4.10 10.88
CA PRO A 40 13.59 -5.38 11.60
C PRO A 40 13.61 -5.21 13.13
N ASP A 41 14.36 -4.24 13.64
CA ASP A 41 14.58 -4.02 15.07
C ASP A 41 13.61 -3.00 15.70
N PHE A 42 12.63 -2.54 14.95
CA PHE A 42 11.69 -1.52 15.42
C PHE A 42 10.58 -2.13 16.27
N THR A 43 10.39 -1.58 17.46
CA THR A 43 9.32 -1.93 18.39
C THR A 43 8.31 -0.80 18.47
N TYR A 44 7.09 -1.01 17.94
CA TYR A 44 6.06 0.01 17.86
C TYR A 44 5.67 0.59 19.22
N ASP A 45 5.44 -0.24 20.24
CA ASP A 45 5.03 0.19 21.58
C ASP A 45 6.02 1.13 22.29
N GLN A 46 7.27 1.15 21.84
CA GLN A 46 8.33 2.05 22.32
C GLN A 46 8.52 3.28 21.44
N SER A 47 7.72 3.42 20.40
CA SER A 47 7.82 4.51 19.44
C SER A 47 6.97 5.71 19.85
N PRO A 48 7.30 6.92 19.37
CA PRO A 48 6.45 8.08 19.59
C PRO A 48 5.06 7.96 18.94
N TYR A 49 4.90 7.02 18.00
CA TYR A 49 3.64 6.82 17.27
C TYR A 49 2.61 6.01 18.07
N ALA A 50 3.02 5.20 19.06
CA ALA A 50 2.14 4.31 19.81
C ALA A 50 1.11 5.06 20.66
N ASN A 51 1.46 6.25 21.14
CA ASN A 51 0.63 7.05 22.05
C ASN A 51 0.15 8.37 21.42
N MET A 52 0.03 8.41 20.09
CA MET A 52 -0.48 9.60 19.40
C MET A 52 -2.00 9.63 19.44
N ASP A 53 -2.53 10.79 19.80
CA ASP A 53 -3.96 11.08 19.71
C ASP A 53 -4.24 11.86 18.41
N PHE A 54 -5.39 11.58 17.81
CA PHE A 54 -5.82 12.20 16.56
C PHE A 54 -7.21 12.83 16.73
N PRO A 55 -7.34 13.94 17.49
CA PRO A 55 -8.62 14.56 17.79
C PRO A 55 -9.37 15.01 16.53
N GLU A 56 -8.66 15.24 15.43
CA GLU A 56 -9.22 15.68 14.16
C GLU A 56 -10.13 14.60 13.52
N ILE A 57 -9.87 13.34 13.80
CA ILE A 57 -10.70 12.22 13.30
C ILE A 57 -11.69 11.70 14.34
N GLY A 58 -11.75 12.31 15.54
CA GLY A 58 -12.66 11.92 16.62
C GLY A 58 -12.38 10.53 17.16
N ASN A 59 -13.43 9.74 17.40
CA ASN A 59 -13.32 8.41 18.02
C ASN A 59 -13.06 7.28 17.00
N ILE A 60 -12.48 7.57 15.84
CA ILE A 60 -12.17 6.55 14.84
C ILE A 60 -10.96 5.74 15.33
N ASP A 61 -11.13 4.45 15.50
CA ASP A 61 -10.02 3.52 15.70
C ASP A 61 -9.35 3.25 14.33
N LEU A 62 -8.22 3.92 14.11
CA LEU A 62 -7.46 3.82 12.85
C LEU A 62 -7.06 2.38 12.50
N LEU A 63 -6.76 1.55 13.50
CA LEU A 63 -6.31 0.18 13.28
C LEU A 63 -7.45 -0.76 12.88
N SER A 64 -8.70 -0.36 13.11
CA SER A 64 -9.88 -1.12 12.71
C SER A 64 -10.43 -0.75 11.33
N ILE A 65 -9.95 0.34 10.71
CA ILE A 65 -10.46 0.83 9.41
C ILE A 65 -10.19 -0.17 8.29
N VAL A 66 -9.01 -0.76 8.28
CA VAL A 66 -8.53 -1.61 7.21
C VAL A 66 -8.03 -2.94 7.74
N GLU A 67 -8.11 -3.95 6.88
CA GLU A 67 -7.52 -5.25 7.16
C GLU A 67 -5.99 -5.14 7.27
N GLN A 68 -5.41 -6.04 8.05
CA GLN A 68 -3.96 -6.17 8.09
C GLN A 68 -3.40 -6.48 6.69
N PRO A 69 -2.21 -5.98 6.35
CA PRO A 69 -1.58 -6.33 5.10
C PRO A 69 -1.34 -7.84 5.01
N ASN A 70 -1.47 -8.38 3.80
CA ASN A 70 -1.20 -9.79 3.55
C ASN A 70 0.20 -10.20 4.03
N LYS A 71 0.34 -11.42 4.50
CA LYS A 71 1.65 -12.00 4.87
C LYS A 71 2.60 -11.95 3.67
N ASN A 72 3.88 -11.77 3.93
CA ASN A 72 4.89 -11.72 2.86
C ASN A 72 4.96 -13.03 2.05
N SER A 73 4.68 -14.18 2.67
CA SER A 73 4.66 -15.50 2.03
C SER A 73 3.33 -15.85 1.33
N SER A 74 2.32 -14.97 1.42
CA SER A 74 0.99 -15.28 0.88
C SER A 74 0.95 -15.31 -0.64
N PRO A 75 0.04 -16.10 -1.25
CA PRO A 75 -0.18 -16.11 -2.69
C PRO A 75 -0.53 -14.72 -3.25
N GLU A 76 -1.27 -13.92 -2.50
CA GLU A 76 -1.67 -12.56 -2.86
C GLU A 76 -0.44 -11.66 -2.97
N THR A 77 0.45 -11.66 -1.96
CA THR A 77 1.70 -10.89 -1.99
C THR A 77 2.59 -11.34 -3.15
N LEU A 78 2.71 -12.65 -3.39
CA LEU A 78 3.48 -13.17 -4.53
C LEU A 78 2.90 -12.72 -5.88
N SER A 79 1.57 -12.70 -6.00
CA SER A 79 0.87 -12.21 -7.20
C SER A 79 1.14 -10.71 -7.42
N GLU A 80 1.07 -9.90 -6.37
CA GLU A 80 1.39 -8.48 -6.42
C GLU A 80 2.85 -8.23 -6.82
N LEU A 81 3.80 -8.99 -6.25
CA LEU A 81 5.23 -8.86 -6.61
C LEU A 81 5.48 -9.17 -8.09
N LYS A 82 4.87 -10.22 -8.63
CA LYS A 82 4.95 -10.55 -10.07
C LYS A 82 4.33 -9.46 -10.94
N TYR A 83 3.22 -8.88 -10.50
CA TYR A 83 2.58 -7.75 -11.17
C TYR A 83 3.49 -6.52 -11.18
N ILE A 84 4.07 -6.15 -10.04
CA ILE A 84 5.01 -5.03 -9.91
C ILE A 84 6.25 -5.27 -10.79
N SER A 85 6.83 -6.46 -10.74
CA SER A 85 7.98 -6.84 -11.57
C SER A 85 7.71 -6.61 -13.06
N ARG A 86 6.56 -7.07 -13.56
CA ARG A 86 6.17 -6.88 -14.95
C ARG A 86 6.00 -5.40 -15.33
N LEU A 87 5.38 -4.61 -14.46
CA LEU A 87 5.18 -3.17 -14.69
C LEU A 87 6.50 -2.43 -14.67
N THR A 88 7.37 -2.72 -13.70
CA THR A 88 8.63 -2.00 -13.54
C THR A 88 9.65 -2.30 -14.64
N THR A 89 9.56 -3.47 -15.27
CA THR A 89 10.42 -3.84 -16.40
C THR A 89 9.99 -3.20 -17.73
N ASN A 90 8.71 -2.81 -17.88
CA ASN A 90 8.13 -2.39 -19.15
C ASN A 90 7.54 -0.97 -19.09
N ARG A 91 8.12 -0.08 -18.30
CA ARG A 91 7.63 1.31 -18.19
C ARG A 91 7.77 2.05 -19.51
N SER A 92 6.70 2.75 -19.87
CA SER A 92 6.74 3.77 -20.92
C SER A 92 7.34 5.07 -20.38
N LYS A 93 7.55 6.05 -21.28
CA LYS A 93 7.95 7.39 -20.86
C LYS A 93 6.86 8.05 -20.00
N GLU A 94 5.61 7.86 -20.37
CA GLU A 94 4.45 8.36 -19.65
C GLU A 94 4.35 7.78 -18.22
N ASP A 95 4.74 6.52 -18.04
CA ASP A 95 4.84 5.90 -16.71
C ASP A 95 5.92 6.55 -15.85
N ILE A 96 7.07 6.86 -16.44
CA ILE A 96 8.17 7.53 -15.76
C ILE A 96 7.77 8.97 -15.39
N ASP A 97 7.13 9.71 -16.30
CA ASP A 97 6.64 11.06 -16.05
C ASP A 97 5.58 11.03 -14.90
N LEU A 98 4.69 10.04 -14.88
CA LEU A 98 3.72 9.85 -13.80
C LEU A 98 4.39 9.58 -12.45
N ILE A 99 5.44 8.74 -12.41
CA ILE A 99 6.18 8.45 -11.19
C ILE A 99 6.72 9.73 -10.57
N TYR A 100 7.42 10.55 -11.36
CA TYR A 100 8.01 11.79 -10.86
C TYR A 100 6.96 12.81 -10.45
N LEU A 101 5.87 12.94 -11.21
CA LEU A 101 4.77 13.83 -10.88
C LEU A 101 4.12 13.48 -9.55
N VAL A 102 3.84 12.19 -9.32
CA VAL A 102 3.26 11.72 -8.06
C VAL A 102 4.25 11.82 -6.90
N ASP A 103 5.53 11.56 -7.14
CA ASP A 103 6.56 11.67 -6.10
C ASP A 103 6.80 13.11 -5.67
N GLU A 104 6.68 14.07 -6.60
CA GLU A 104 6.74 15.49 -6.30
C GLU A 104 5.54 15.92 -5.46
N ASP A 105 4.34 15.73 -5.96
CA ASP A 105 3.10 15.98 -5.25
C ASP A 105 1.88 15.41 -5.98
N PRO A 106 1.10 14.50 -5.38
CA PRO A 106 -0.11 13.94 -5.99
C PRO A 106 -1.16 14.98 -6.41
N ILE A 107 -1.19 16.16 -5.78
CA ILE A 107 -2.14 17.24 -6.12
C ILE A 107 -2.02 17.69 -7.58
N LEU A 108 -0.80 17.60 -8.13
CA LEU A 108 -0.51 18.00 -9.51
C LEU A 108 -1.35 17.23 -10.54
N LEU A 109 -1.77 16.00 -10.20
CA LEU A 109 -2.66 15.20 -11.04
C LEU A 109 -4.07 15.78 -11.14
N PHE A 110 -4.51 16.55 -10.15
CA PHE A 110 -5.86 17.11 -10.10
C PHE A 110 -5.99 18.46 -10.82
N TYR A 111 -4.88 19.18 -11.03
CA TYR A 111 -4.94 20.52 -11.64
C TYR A 111 -5.62 20.58 -13.01
N PRO A 112 -5.39 19.64 -13.95
CA PRO A 112 -6.11 19.67 -15.21
C PRO A 112 -7.63 19.63 -15.01
N LEU A 113 -8.12 18.73 -14.15
CA LEU A 113 -9.55 18.61 -13.87
C LEU A 113 -10.10 19.84 -13.15
N ILE A 114 -9.40 20.35 -12.13
CA ILE A 114 -9.77 21.54 -11.38
C ILE A 114 -9.91 22.74 -12.33
N LYS A 115 -8.95 22.92 -13.23
CA LYS A 115 -8.95 23.98 -14.22
C LYS A 115 -10.08 23.83 -15.25
N ASP A 116 -10.19 22.64 -15.85
CA ASP A 116 -11.16 22.37 -16.94
C ASP A 116 -12.61 22.52 -16.47
N LEU A 117 -12.88 22.15 -15.22
CA LEU A 117 -14.22 22.23 -14.62
C LEU A 117 -14.42 23.47 -13.75
N ASN A 118 -13.41 24.34 -13.67
CA ASN A 118 -13.40 25.55 -12.81
C ASN A 118 -13.85 25.25 -11.37
N LEU A 119 -13.29 24.16 -10.78
CA LEU A 119 -13.62 23.71 -9.43
C LEU A 119 -12.99 24.65 -8.40
N LYS A 120 -13.73 24.90 -7.31
CA LYS A 120 -13.17 25.64 -6.17
C LYS A 120 -12.31 24.71 -5.34
N PHE A 121 -11.03 25.08 -5.17
CA PHE A 121 -10.07 24.30 -4.40
C PHE A 121 -9.04 25.23 -3.77
N ASP A 122 -9.00 25.25 -2.43
CA ASP A 122 -7.97 25.97 -1.67
C ASP A 122 -6.78 25.04 -1.42
N GLU A 123 -5.81 25.09 -2.31
CA GLU A 123 -4.60 24.29 -2.23
C GLU A 123 -3.80 24.54 -0.96
N GLN A 124 -3.66 25.81 -0.56
CA GLN A 124 -2.85 26.16 0.61
C GLN A 124 -3.47 25.61 1.90
N LEU A 125 -4.78 25.70 2.03
CA LEU A 125 -5.51 25.11 3.16
C LEU A 125 -5.34 23.59 3.16
N PHE A 126 -5.47 22.95 1.99
CA PHE A 126 -5.34 21.51 1.87
C PHE A 126 -3.93 21.03 2.26
N ARG A 127 -2.88 21.67 1.75
CA ARG A 127 -1.49 21.37 2.12
C ARG A 127 -1.23 21.56 3.60
N THR A 128 -1.71 22.66 4.18
CA THR A 128 -1.55 22.94 5.60
C THR A 128 -2.20 21.83 6.45
N THR A 129 -3.44 21.47 6.15
CA THR A 129 -4.15 20.40 6.87
C THR A 129 -3.45 19.06 6.72
N TYR A 130 -2.94 18.74 5.53
CA TYR A 130 -2.16 17.52 5.31
C TYR A 130 -0.93 17.47 6.23
N HIS A 131 -0.14 18.51 6.25
CA HIS A 131 1.08 18.56 7.05
C HIS A 131 0.82 18.59 8.58
N THR A 132 -0.27 19.19 9.02
CA THR A 132 -0.56 19.31 10.46
C THR A 132 -1.26 18.10 11.05
N CYS A 133 -2.12 17.42 10.28
CA CYS A 133 -2.95 16.34 10.81
C CYS A 133 -2.64 14.98 10.19
N LEU A 134 -2.43 14.93 8.86
CA LEU A 134 -2.45 13.67 8.14
C LEU A 134 -1.13 12.93 8.14
N ILE A 135 0.02 13.61 8.16
CA ILE A 135 1.33 12.95 8.21
C ILE A 135 1.43 12.07 9.45
N ALA A 136 0.99 12.58 10.60
CA ALA A 136 1.01 11.84 11.86
C ALA A 136 0.12 10.58 11.81
N ILE A 137 -1.08 10.68 11.22
CA ILE A 137 -1.98 9.54 11.01
C ILE A 137 -1.34 8.49 10.10
N VAL A 138 -0.73 8.93 9.00
CA VAL A 138 -0.04 8.03 8.05
C VAL A 138 1.14 7.33 8.71
N ASP A 139 1.95 8.06 9.47
CA ASP A 139 3.12 7.50 10.14
C ASP A 139 2.71 6.54 11.26
N HIS A 140 1.68 6.86 12.06
CA HIS A 140 1.12 5.94 13.04
C HIS A 140 0.81 4.57 12.41
N LEU A 141 0.05 4.56 11.33
CA LEU A 141 -0.31 3.33 10.62
C LEU A 141 0.91 2.62 10.00
N LYS A 142 1.81 3.38 9.38
CA LYS A 142 3.02 2.82 8.76
C LYS A 142 3.90 2.10 9.77
N TYR A 143 4.17 2.73 10.89
CA TYR A 143 5.04 2.15 11.90
C TYR A 143 4.36 1.04 12.69
N PHE A 144 3.03 1.10 12.87
CA PHE A 144 2.28 -0.02 13.46
C PHE A 144 2.39 -1.29 12.62
N TYR A 145 2.11 -1.22 11.33
CA TYR A 145 2.16 -2.39 10.45
C TYR A 145 3.59 -2.78 10.08
N ASN A 146 4.48 -1.84 10.00
CA ASN A 146 5.90 -2.01 9.64
C ASN A 146 6.10 -2.94 8.43
N ARG A 147 5.22 -2.84 7.41
CA ARG A 147 5.23 -3.70 6.23
C ARG A 147 6.49 -3.48 5.41
N ALA A 148 7.19 -4.56 5.09
CA ALA A 148 8.31 -4.52 4.16
C ALA A 148 7.88 -4.04 2.78
N ARG A 149 8.75 -3.31 2.08
CA ARG A 149 8.50 -2.83 0.72
C ARG A 149 8.62 -3.95 -0.31
N PRO A 150 7.97 -3.84 -1.50
CA PRO A 150 8.03 -4.85 -2.54
C PRO A 150 9.45 -5.29 -2.89
N PHE A 151 10.38 -4.36 -3.04
CA PHE A 151 11.77 -4.66 -3.40
C PHE A 151 12.51 -5.48 -2.34
N GLN A 152 12.20 -5.32 -1.04
CA GLN A 152 12.83 -6.10 0.04
C GLN A 152 12.42 -7.57 0.00
N ILE A 153 11.14 -7.84 -0.30
CA ILE A 153 10.63 -9.22 -0.38
C ILE A 153 11.00 -9.86 -1.72
N ALA A 154 10.93 -9.10 -2.81
CA ALA A 154 11.25 -9.55 -4.16
C ALA A 154 12.70 -10.05 -4.28
N GLU A 155 13.65 -9.36 -3.63
CA GLU A 155 15.08 -9.74 -3.60
C GLU A 155 15.25 -11.17 -3.08
N LEU A 156 14.59 -11.53 -1.98
CA LEU A 156 14.66 -12.86 -1.38
C LEU A 156 13.98 -13.95 -2.20
N LEU A 157 13.02 -13.55 -3.03
CA LEU A 157 12.30 -14.46 -3.93
C LEU A 157 12.91 -14.53 -5.32
N ASN A 158 14.05 -13.86 -5.56
CA ASN A 158 14.67 -13.71 -6.88
C ASN A 158 13.71 -13.15 -7.94
N ILE A 159 12.82 -12.25 -7.53
CA ILE A 159 11.92 -11.51 -8.41
C ILE A 159 12.56 -10.14 -8.67
N ASN A 160 12.81 -9.83 -9.94
CA ASN A 160 13.37 -8.54 -10.30
C ASN A 160 12.30 -7.44 -10.21
N ILE A 161 12.54 -6.42 -9.40
CA ILE A 161 11.78 -5.15 -9.39
C ILE A 161 12.77 -4.03 -9.68
N ASP A 162 12.64 -3.44 -10.86
CA ASP A 162 13.43 -2.28 -11.26
C ASP A 162 12.83 -1.02 -10.62
N ARG A 163 13.24 -0.72 -9.36
CA ARG A 163 12.72 0.44 -8.63
C ARG A 163 13.38 1.75 -9.07
N ILE A 164 12.57 2.81 -9.13
CA ILE A 164 13.10 4.18 -9.27
C ILE A 164 13.29 4.77 -7.86
N ILE A 165 14.53 5.17 -7.54
CA ILE A 165 14.88 5.75 -6.26
C ILE A 165 14.53 7.24 -6.26
N THR A 166 13.73 7.66 -5.27
CA THR A 166 13.34 9.05 -5.05
C THR A 166 13.48 9.43 -3.58
N LYS A 167 12.98 10.59 -3.17
CA LYS A 167 13.12 11.10 -1.80
C LYS A 167 12.12 10.51 -0.80
N THR A 168 11.05 9.84 -1.26
CA THR A 168 9.86 9.60 -0.42
C THR A 168 9.61 8.14 -0.01
N HIS A 169 10.61 7.23 -0.05
CA HIS A 169 10.42 5.80 0.24
C HIS A 169 11.19 5.29 1.45
N HIS A 170 11.41 6.15 2.46
CA HIS A 170 12.20 5.83 3.65
C HIS A 170 11.36 5.43 4.88
N THR A 171 10.11 5.03 4.68
CA THR A 171 9.17 4.55 5.69
C THR A 171 8.55 3.21 5.27
N PRO A 172 7.89 2.46 6.16
CA PRO A 172 7.19 1.22 5.81
C PRO A 172 6.21 1.37 4.65
N SER A 173 5.90 0.25 3.98
CA SER A 173 5.09 0.24 2.76
C SER A 173 3.63 0.60 3.01
N TYR A 174 3.02 0.07 4.07
CA TYR A 174 1.57 0.10 4.30
C TYR A 174 1.18 1.09 5.40
N PRO A 175 0.19 1.95 5.13
CA PRO A 175 -0.45 2.28 3.86
C PRO A 175 0.40 3.22 2.98
N SER A 176 -0.06 3.50 1.75
CA SER A 176 0.59 4.47 0.84
C SER A 176 0.18 5.91 1.18
N GLY A 177 1.10 6.70 1.72
CA GLY A 177 0.83 8.10 2.10
C GLY A 177 0.41 8.98 0.91
N HIS A 178 1.07 8.84 -0.25
CA HIS A 178 0.70 9.59 -1.46
C HIS A 178 -0.71 9.24 -1.94
N THR A 179 -1.10 7.97 -1.82
CA THR A 179 -2.45 7.55 -2.20
C THR A 179 -3.50 8.03 -1.20
N ILE A 180 -3.20 8.06 0.11
CA ILE A 180 -4.10 8.67 1.12
C ILE A 180 -4.31 10.15 0.78
N TYR A 181 -3.23 10.88 0.50
CA TYR A 181 -3.30 12.29 0.16
C TYR A 181 -4.16 12.53 -1.10
N ALA A 182 -3.88 11.80 -2.19
CA ALA A 182 -4.70 11.88 -3.40
C ALA A 182 -6.18 11.52 -3.14
N ALA A 183 -6.44 10.49 -2.34
CA ALA A 183 -7.80 10.08 -2.01
C ALA A 183 -8.55 11.13 -1.18
N LEU A 184 -7.89 11.84 -0.26
CA LEU A 184 -8.51 12.93 0.50
C LEU A 184 -8.83 14.14 -0.38
N ILE A 185 -7.96 14.49 -1.34
CA ILE A 185 -8.27 15.50 -2.37
C ILE A 185 -9.52 15.07 -3.14
N ALA A 186 -9.56 13.80 -3.54
CA ALA A 186 -10.69 13.24 -4.27
C ALA A 186 -11.99 13.31 -3.46
N GLU A 187 -12.00 12.88 -2.21
CA GLU A 187 -13.19 12.94 -1.35
C GLU A 187 -13.68 14.40 -1.16
N PHE A 188 -12.74 15.34 -0.99
CA PHE A 188 -13.08 16.76 -0.89
C PHE A 188 -13.73 17.31 -2.18
N LEU A 189 -13.18 16.95 -3.34
CA LEU A 189 -13.75 17.38 -4.62
C LEU A 189 -15.08 16.69 -4.94
N ILE A 190 -15.23 15.40 -4.61
CA ILE A 190 -16.45 14.63 -4.80
C ILE A 190 -17.59 15.17 -3.93
N ASP A 191 -17.28 15.56 -2.70
CA ASP A 191 -18.26 16.14 -1.77
C ASP A 191 -18.88 17.42 -2.33
N GLN A 192 -18.12 18.22 -3.09
CA GLN A 192 -18.59 19.44 -3.71
C GLN A 192 -19.16 19.23 -5.13
N HIS A 193 -18.66 18.22 -5.83
CA HIS A 193 -18.92 17.96 -7.25
C HIS A 193 -19.18 16.47 -7.50
N PRO A 194 -20.25 15.88 -6.90
CA PRO A 194 -20.53 14.45 -6.99
C PRO A 194 -20.77 13.96 -8.43
N GLU A 195 -21.19 14.84 -9.34
CA GLU A 195 -21.38 14.57 -10.76
C GLU A 195 -20.07 14.21 -11.48
N HIS A 196 -18.93 14.58 -10.92
CA HIS A 196 -17.61 14.28 -11.47
C HIS A 196 -16.88 13.12 -10.77
N LYS A 197 -17.56 12.41 -9.86
CA LYS A 197 -17.00 11.35 -9.02
C LYS A 197 -16.10 10.38 -9.79
N SER A 198 -16.57 9.79 -10.87
CA SER A 198 -15.80 8.79 -11.62
C SER A 198 -14.47 9.33 -12.18
N LYS A 199 -14.48 10.58 -12.68
CA LYS A 199 -13.27 11.24 -13.17
C LYS A 199 -12.28 11.51 -12.02
N ILE A 200 -12.78 11.96 -10.87
CA ILE A 200 -11.99 12.27 -9.70
C ILE A 200 -11.35 10.99 -9.13
N GLU A 201 -12.14 9.91 -8.97
CA GLU A 201 -11.63 8.63 -8.48
C GLU A 201 -10.54 8.05 -9.39
N SER A 202 -10.67 8.19 -10.72
CA SER A 202 -9.64 7.73 -11.66
C SER A 202 -8.29 8.43 -11.48
N ILE A 203 -8.28 9.68 -11.02
CA ILE A 203 -7.03 10.41 -10.71
C ILE A 203 -6.36 9.80 -9.47
N THR A 204 -7.14 9.44 -8.45
CA THR A 204 -6.62 8.75 -7.26
C THR A 204 -6.00 7.39 -7.62
N GLU A 205 -6.66 6.63 -8.50
CA GLU A 205 -6.12 5.36 -8.99
C GLU A 205 -4.79 5.57 -9.74
N ARG A 206 -4.68 6.62 -10.55
CA ARG A 206 -3.43 6.99 -11.23
C ARG A 206 -2.33 7.37 -10.24
N ALA A 207 -2.64 8.10 -9.17
CA ALA A 207 -1.68 8.40 -8.11
C ALA A 207 -1.13 7.12 -7.47
N GLY A 208 -2.02 6.18 -7.11
CA GLY A 208 -1.64 4.87 -6.61
C GLY A 208 -0.80 4.06 -7.60
N LEU A 209 -1.19 4.07 -8.89
CA LEU A 209 -0.45 3.40 -9.96
C LEU A 209 0.98 3.93 -10.08
N GLY A 210 1.19 5.24 -9.97
CA GLY A 210 2.53 5.84 -9.98
C GLY A 210 3.45 5.24 -8.92
N ARG A 211 2.92 4.95 -7.72
CA ARG A 211 3.71 4.32 -6.63
C ARG A 211 4.00 2.84 -6.89
N VAL A 212 3.09 2.12 -7.56
CA VAL A 212 3.30 0.72 -7.99
C VAL A 212 4.33 0.66 -9.13
N LEU A 213 4.19 1.53 -10.12
CA LEU A 213 5.15 1.69 -11.23
C LEU A 213 6.55 2.04 -10.73
N GLN A 214 6.66 2.81 -9.65
CA GLN A 214 7.94 3.12 -9.02
C GLN A 214 8.59 1.89 -8.38
N GLY A 215 7.83 0.82 -8.10
CA GLY A 215 8.32 -0.42 -7.46
C GLY A 215 8.40 -0.36 -5.94
N ILE A 216 7.67 0.55 -5.29
CA ILE A 216 7.80 0.82 -3.85
C ILE A 216 6.53 0.58 -3.03
N HIS A 217 5.39 0.38 -3.67
CA HIS A 217 4.12 0.03 -3.02
C HIS A 217 3.46 -1.15 -3.69
N TYR A 218 2.72 -1.92 -2.90
CA TYR A 218 1.82 -2.94 -3.40
C TYR A 218 0.48 -2.31 -3.84
N PRO A 219 -0.24 -2.89 -4.81
CA PRO A 219 -1.63 -2.49 -5.09
C PRO A 219 -2.53 -2.52 -3.86
N SER A 220 -2.35 -3.48 -2.95
CA SER A 220 -3.08 -3.58 -1.69
C SER A 220 -2.82 -2.40 -0.74
N ASP A 221 -1.60 -1.80 -0.73
CA ASP A 221 -1.32 -0.59 0.04
C ASP A 221 -2.20 0.57 -0.43
N ASN A 222 -2.39 0.72 -1.74
CA ASN A 222 -3.22 1.78 -2.32
C ASN A 222 -4.71 1.56 -2.03
N LYS A 223 -5.18 0.31 -2.11
CA LYS A 223 -6.57 -0.03 -1.77
C LYS A 223 -6.89 0.35 -0.33
N ALA A 224 -6.02 -0.02 0.61
CA ALA A 224 -6.15 0.36 2.01
C ALA A 224 -6.13 1.89 2.20
N SER A 225 -5.24 2.58 1.49
CA SER A 225 -5.12 4.04 1.53
C SER A 225 -6.41 4.75 1.13
N ILE A 226 -7.07 4.30 0.08
CA ILE A 226 -8.36 4.85 -0.37
C ILE A 226 -9.44 4.59 0.70
N GLN A 227 -9.47 3.40 1.29
CA GLN A 227 -10.41 3.05 2.35
C GLN A 227 -10.21 3.95 3.59
N ILE A 228 -8.95 4.15 4.01
CA ILE A 228 -8.62 5.04 5.13
C ILE A 228 -9.12 6.45 4.84
N ALA A 229 -8.79 7.02 3.69
CA ALA A 229 -9.20 8.37 3.32
C ALA A 229 -10.72 8.53 3.35
N LYS A 230 -11.47 7.61 2.75
CA LYS A 230 -12.95 7.61 2.76
C LYS A 230 -13.52 7.57 4.17
N THR A 231 -12.89 6.81 5.07
CA THR A 231 -13.38 6.66 6.45
C THR A 231 -13.11 7.89 7.30
N ILE A 232 -11.93 8.52 7.17
CA ILE A 232 -11.55 9.66 8.01
C ILE A 232 -12.05 11.00 7.46
N PHE A 233 -12.33 11.11 6.16
CA PHE A 233 -12.71 12.36 5.49
C PHE A 233 -13.91 13.07 6.13
N PRO A 234 -15.02 12.39 6.51
CA PRO A 234 -16.17 13.07 7.12
C PRO A 234 -15.80 13.91 8.34
N ASN A 235 -14.87 13.43 9.17
CA ASN A 235 -14.41 14.15 10.36
C ASN A 235 -13.39 15.25 10.01
N LEU A 236 -12.58 15.03 8.99
CA LEU A 236 -11.58 15.99 8.53
C LEU A 236 -12.16 17.12 7.68
N LYS A 237 -13.34 16.94 7.08
CA LYS A 237 -13.95 17.90 6.16
C LYS A 237 -13.97 19.33 6.68
N GLN A 238 -14.29 19.52 7.95
CA GLN A 238 -14.32 20.86 8.59
C GLN A 238 -12.98 21.60 8.55
N TYR A 239 -11.85 20.87 8.52
CA TYR A 239 -10.52 21.46 8.47
C TYR A 239 -10.13 21.93 7.07
N PHE A 240 -10.77 21.41 6.04
CA PHE A 240 -10.58 21.80 4.63
C PHE A 240 -11.51 22.95 4.20
N THR A 241 -12.48 23.33 5.03
CA THR A 241 -13.48 24.35 4.72
C THR A 241 -13.46 25.57 5.62
N LYS A 242 -12.64 25.57 6.67
CA LYS A 242 -12.54 26.72 7.58
C LYS A 242 -11.89 27.90 6.87
N GLU A 243 -12.67 28.92 6.59
CA GLU A 243 -12.13 30.27 6.40
C GLU A 243 -11.43 30.69 7.70
N ARG A 244 -10.17 31.09 7.60
CA ARG A 244 -9.39 31.64 8.72
C ARG A 244 -9.69 33.11 8.89
#